data_b9a80caee9f1a49fda29727a47054b36
#
_entry.id   b9a80caee9f1a49fda29727a47054b36
#
_cell.length_a   1.000
_cell.length_b   1.000
_cell.length_c   1.000
_cell.angle_alpha   90.00
_cell.angle_beta   90.00
_cell.angle_gamma   90.00
#
_symmetry.space_group_name_H-M   'P 1'
#
loop_
_entity.id
_entity.type
_entity.pdbx_description
1 polymer ?
#
loop_
_entity_poly.entity_id
_entity_poly.type
_entity_poly.pdbx_seq_one_letter_code
_entity_poly.pdbx_strand_id
1 'polypeptide(L)'
;MSYNRFTQPRAYVDLITFDLATGWRSLSNISMLQDDGSTAVTFQEGSKSDIFDARPQNVTRIEKENQSFYIQYNTGNATDALAESNFLAIMNHNFASADAVFVVQTDDSSTFSSPTTVSTTGSHTKVVNATANDSAGEIDPAEDGWTLITWPTQESNNQYLRITISDENGTGQNFLKDPRIGSIMFGEYFDFPSMDLSLSTDIEYDGTTVQRSLGGNMYANTTQLGNPVWDHTLPWHIAIGPDQDTKVFKQRYGRMRHSLSFSYIVDTDIWPEDMGNADNSKFYDTTNLHNSFYNKVLGQRNPFLFSINKDSTDNGDYGLFRVDSDTFSSSHTIHKVWSTKMDLVEHW
;
A
#
# COMPACT_ATOMS: atom_id res chain seq x y z
N MET A 1 28.82 -4.36 -11.82
CA MET A 1 27.46 -4.15 -11.26
C MET A 1 26.73 -3.28 -12.25
N SER A 2 25.67 -3.79 -12.85
CA SER A 2 24.82 -3.00 -13.76
C SER A 2 23.82 -2.26 -12.87
N TYR A 3 23.95 -0.96 -12.74
CA TYR A 3 22.99 -0.10 -12.08
C TYR A 3 21.78 0.15 -13.00
N ASN A 4 21.09 -0.88 -13.40
CA ASN A 4 19.86 -0.72 -14.14
C ASN A 4 18.69 -0.73 -13.14
N ARG A 5 18.61 0.34 -12.33
CA ARG A 5 17.62 0.51 -11.27
C ARG A 5 16.23 0.87 -11.80
N PHE A 6 16.13 1.26 -13.06
CA PHE A 6 14.92 1.80 -13.66
C PHE A 6 14.51 0.94 -14.85
N THR A 7 13.65 -0.03 -14.60
CA THR A 7 13.12 -0.85 -15.70
C THR A 7 11.68 -0.46 -16.02
N GLN A 8 10.76 -0.89 -15.24
CA GLN A 8 9.34 -0.67 -15.41
C GLN A 8 8.75 -0.39 -14.03
N PRO A 9 8.12 0.77 -13.82
CA PRO A 9 7.50 1.07 -12.53
C PRO A 9 6.19 0.33 -12.36
N ARG A 10 5.79 0.20 -11.09
CA ARG A 10 4.54 -0.42 -10.68
C ARG A 10 3.87 0.40 -9.60
N ALA A 11 2.57 0.64 -9.75
CA ALA A 11 1.72 1.18 -8.70
C ALA A 11 0.84 0.08 -8.11
N TYR A 12 0.68 0.10 -6.80
CA TYR A 12 -0.21 -0.77 -6.04
C TYR A 12 -1.39 0.07 -5.56
N VAL A 13 -2.53 -0.12 -6.19
CA VAL A 13 -3.72 0.72 -6.00
C VAL A 13 -4.67 0.09 -5.00
N ASP A 14 -4.97 0.82 -3.94
CA ASP A 14 -5.81 0.32 -2.85
C ASP A 14 -7.29 0.37 -3.20
N LEU A 15 -7.90 -0.80 -3.25
CA LEU A 15 -9.32 -0.99 -3.49
C LEU A 15 -10.17 -0.54 -2.29
N ILE A 16 -9.72 -0.83 -1.08
CA ILE A 16 -10.52 -0.52 0.12
C ILE A 16 -10.71 0.99 0.25
N THR A 17 -9.63 1.75 0.12
CA THR A 17 -9.71 3.22 0.15
C THR A 17 -10.55 3.77 -1.01
N PHE A 18 -10.45 3.18 -2.19
CA PHE A 18 -11.32 3.56 -3.32
C PHE A 18 -12.79 3.31 -3.02
N ASP A 19 -13.15 2.15 -2.54
CA ASP A 19 -14.53 1.78 -2.21
C ASP A 19 -15.12 2.69 -1.12
N LEU A 20 -14.34 2.97 -0.08
CA LEU A 20 -14.75 3.89 0.99
C LEU A 20 -14.86 5.33 0.48
N ALA A 21 -13.98 5.76 -0.41
CA ALA A 21 -13.96 7.11 -0.96
C ALA A 21 -15.10 7.39 -1.92
N THR A 22 -15.52 6.38 -2.70
CA THR A 22 -16.64 6.48 -3.65
C THR A 22 -17.98 6.20 -3.01
N GLY A 23 -18.01 5.63 -1.80
CA GLY A 23 -19.21 5.20 -1.11
C GLY A 23 -19.82 3.89 -1.65
N TRP A 24 -19.08 3.15 -2.46
CA TRP A 24 -19.51 1.82 -2.91
C TRP A 24 -19.60 0.83 -1.76
N ARG A 25 -18.67 0.97 -0.81
CA ARG A 25 -18.62 0.19 0.43
C ARG A 25 -18.46 1.14 1.61
N SER A 26 -18.63 0.60 2.79
CA SER A 26 -18.48 1.32 4.04
C SER A 26 -17.66 0.48 5.03
N LEU A 27 -17.25 1.07 6.13
CA LEU A 27 -16.57 0.34 7.20
C LEU A 27 -17.38 -0.83 7.78
N SER A 28 -18.70 -0.90 7.52
CA SER A 28 -19.52 -2.05 7.92
C SER A 28 -19.21 -3.32 7.09
N ASN A 29 -18.61 -3.16 5.91
CA ASN A 29 -18.14 -4.28 5.10
C ASN A 29 -16.83 -4.89 5.61
N ILE A 30 -16.20 -4.23 6.59
CA ILE A 30 -14.99 -4.71 7.22
C ILE A 30 -15.32 -5.15 8.64
N SER A 31 -15.03 -6.40 8.97
CA SER A 31 -15.12 -6.93 10.33
C SER A 31 -13.73 -7.21 10.89
N MET A 32 -13.56 -6.98 12.19
CA MET A 32 -12.37 -7.32 12.95
C MET A 32 -12.82 -8.12 14.17
N LEU A 33 -12.53 -9.40 14.15
CA LEU A 33 -13.00 -10.33 15.16
C LEU A 33 -11.83 -11.19 15.67
N GLN A 34 -11.95 -11.65 16.91
CA GLN A 34 -11.03 -12.66 17.42
C GLN A 34 -11.27 -14.00 16.72
N ASP A 35 -10.38 -14.94 16.92
CA ASP A 35 -10.39 -16.24 16.25
C ASP A 35 -11.68 -17.06 16.53
N ASP A 36 -12.40 -16.74 17.59
CA ASP A 36 -13.72 -17.34 17.91
C ASP A 36 -14.83 -16.93 16.91
N GLY A 37 -14.55 -15.99 16.00
CA GLY A 37 -15.48 -15.52 14.98
C GLY A 37 -16.65 -14.68 15.48
N SER A 38 -16.71 -14.37 16.76
CA SER A 38 -17.84 -13.68 17.41
C SER A 38 -17.42 -12.49 18.25
N THR A 39 -16.28 -12.55 18.92
CA THR A 39 -15.81 -11.50 19.79
C THR A 39 -15.11 -10.41 18.99
N ALA A 40 -15.53 -9.16 19.17
CA ALA A 40 -14.88 -8.02 18.53
C ALA A 40 -13.46 -7.81 19.09
N VAL A 41 -12.55 -7.41 18.23
CA VAL A 41 -11.19 -7.02 18.62
C VAL A 41 -11.23 -5.81 19.54
N THR A 42 -10.46 -5.85 20.62
CA THR A 42 -10.30 -4.74 21.56
C THR A 42 -9.10 -3.88 21.14
N PHE A 43 -9.32 -2.58 21.07
CA PHE A 43 -8.28 -1.60 20.73
C PHE A 43 -7.79 -0.89 22.01
N GLN A 44 -6.47 -0.78 22.15
CA GLN A 44 -5.85 0.07 23.17
C GLN A 44 -5.82 1.54 22.69
N GLU A 45 -5.62 1.76 21.40
CA GLU A 45 -5.51 3.07 20.79
C GLU A 45 -6.00 3.01 19.34
N GLY A 46 -6.59 4.12 18.88
CA GLY A 46 -7.12 4.18 17.53
C GLY A 46 -8.42 3.40 17.34
N SER A 47 -8.74 3.15 16.10
CA SER A 47 -9.98 2.48 15.72
C SER A 47 -9.83 1.78 14.36
N LYS A 48 -10.80 0.95 14.01
CA LYS A 48 -10.87 0.32 12.71
C LYS A 48 -10.79 1.31 11.54
N SER A 49 -11.34 2.52 11.68
CA SER A 49 -11.29 3.52 10.62
C SER A 49 -9.88 4.02 10.32
N ASP A 50 -8.99 4.03 11.31
CA ASP A 50 -7.64 4.55 11.15
C ASP A 50 -6.77 3.60 10.32
N ILE A 51 -7.08 2.30 10.34
CA ILE A 51 -6.39 1.29 9.53
C ILE A 51 -6.65 1.46 8.01
N PHE A 52 -7.81 2.06 7.66
CA PHE A 52 -8.26 2.17 6.27
C PHE A 52 -8.39 3.63 5.79
N ASP A 53 -7.69 4.55 6.41
CA ASP A 53 -7.67 5.97 6.01
C ASP A 53 -6.52 6.30 5.05
N ALA A 54 -5.71 5.31 4.69
CA ALA A 54 -4.51 5.42 3.88
C ALA A 54 -3.46 6.40 4.45
N ARG A 55 -3.44 6.53 5.78
CA ARG A 55 -2.48 7.33 6.53
C ARG A 55 -1.70 6.45 7.50
N PRO A 56 -0.58 5.88 7.09
CA PRO A 56 0.19 4.96 7.96
C PRO A 56 0.65 5.57 9.28
N GLN A 57 0.56 6.88 9.43
CA GLN A 57 0.87 7.59 10.68
C GLN A 57 -0.22 7.46 11.74
N ASN A 58 -1.47 7.22 11.33
CA ASN A 58 -2.59 6.99 12.23
C ASN A 58 -2.57 5.53 12.69
N VAL A 59 -1.80 5.26 13.72
CA VAL A 59 -1.58 3.88 14.17
C VAL A 59 -2.72 3.42 15.06
N THR A 60 -3.28 2.29 14.72
CA THR A 60 -4.19 1.54 15.60
C THR A 60 -3.40 0.50 16.38
N ARG A 61 -3.63 0.44 17.69
CA ARG A 61 -2.99 -0.49 18.60
C ARG A 61 -4.01 -1.47 19.14
N ILE A 62 -3.75 -2.75 18.95
CA ILE A 62 -4.64 -3.86 19.30
C ILE A 62 -4.13 -4.50 20.59
N GLU A 63 -5.00 -4.81 21.53
CA GLU A 63 -4.61 -5.49 22.78
C GLU A 63 -4.01 -6.87 22.46
N LYS A 64 -2.83 -7.14 23.02
CA LYS A 64 -2.13 -8.43 22.83
C LYS A 64 -2.90 -9.64 23.36
N GLU A 65 -3.81 -9.40 24.30
CA GLU A 65 -4.69 -10.42 24.89
C GLU A 65 -5.76 -10.92 23.92
N ASN A 66 -5.95 -10.24 22.76
CA ASN A 66 -6.80 -10.78 21.69
C ASN A 66 -6.24 -12.08 21.09
N GLN A 67 -4.96 -12.39 21.32
CA GLN A 67 -4.29 -13.59 20.82
C GLN A 67 -4.28 -13.62 19.30
N SER A 68 -5.11 -14.47 18.69
CA SER A 68 -5.33 -14.48 17.25
C SER A 68 -6.58 -13.69 16.91
N PHE A 69 -6.51 -12.89 15.84
CA PHE A 69 -7.66 -12.15 15.31
C PHE A 69 -7.58 -12.09 13.78
N TYR A 70 -8.70 -11.78 13.16
CA TYR A 70 -8.73 -11.57 11.74
C TYR A 70 -9.42 -10.26 11.33
N ILE A 71 -8.97 -9.75 10.20
CA ILE A 71 -9.57 -8.65 9.48
C ILE A 71 -10.21 -9.22 8.23
N GLN A 72 -11.52 -9.09 8.10
CA GLN A 72 -12.26 -9.63 6.96
C GLN A 72 -12.96 -8.51 6.21
N TYR A 73 -12.69 -8.43 4.93
CA TYR A 73 -13.33 -7.51 4.00
C TYR A 73 -14.32 -8.25 3.10
N ASN A 74 -15.54 -7.73 3.03
CA ASN A 74 -16.60 -8.21 2.14
C ASN A 74 -16.73 -7.23 0.98
N THR A 75 -16.33 -7.65 -0.20
CA THR A 75 -16.45 -6.84 -1.41
C THR A 75 -17.91 -6.66 -1.88
N GLY A 76 -18.83 -7.46 -1.35
CA GLY A 76 -20.26 -7.41 -1.70
C GLY A 76 -20.62 -7.94 -3.08
N ASN A 77 -19.64 -8.36 -3.85
CA ASN A 77 -19.82 -8.93 -5.17
C ASN A 77 -18.87 -10.11 -5.41
N ALA A 78 -19.43 -11.27 -5.69
CA ALA A 78 -18.64 -12.49 -5.90
C ALA A 78 -17.94 -12.53 -7.26
N THR A 79 -18.37 -11.75 -8.23
CA THR A 79 -17.87 -11.85 -9.60
C THR A 79 -16.79 -10.84 -9.95
N ASP A 80 -16.70 -9.71 -9.26
CA ASP A 80 -15.88 -8.60 -9.76
C ASP A 80 -14.79 -8.14 -8.81
N ALA A 81 -14.95 -8.28 -7.51
CA ALA A 81 -14.16 -7.49 -6.58
C ALA A 81 -12.81 -8.10 -6.17
N LEU A 82 -12.73 -9.42 -6.00
CA LEU A 82 -11.45 -10.08 -5.67
C LEU A 82 -10.77 -10.71 -6.87
N ALA A 83 -11.49 -10.89 -7.98
CA ALA A 83 -10.99 -11.61 -9.15
C ALA A 83 -9.66 -11.04 -9.69
N GLU A 84 -9.48 -9.74 -9.59
CA GLU A 84 -8.27 -9.07 -10.11
C GLU A 84 -7.34 -8.55 -9.00
N SER A 85 -7.72 -8.72 -7.74
CA SER A 85 -6.87 -8.34 -6.63
C SER A 85 -5.65 -9.26 -6.54
N ASN A 86 -4.48 -8.66 -6.43
CA ASN A 86 -3.22 -9.39 -6.54
C ASN A 86 -2.13 -8.89 -5.60
N PHE A 87 -2.46 -8.01 -4.64
CA PHE A 87 -1.54 -7.59 -3.59
C PHE A 87 -2.22 -7.25 -2.28
N LEU A 88 -1.45 -7.35 -1.22
CA LEU A 88 -1.70 -6.80 0.11
C LEU A 88 -0.44 -6.12 0.61
N ALA A 89 -0.59 -4.91 1.15
CA ALA A 89 0.47 -4.22 1.87
C ALA A 89 -0.03 -3.82 3.26
N ILE A 90 0.73 -4.13 4.28
CA ILE A 90 0.50 -3.69 5.66
C ILE A 90 1.60 -2.71 6.01
N MET A 91 1.22 -1.49 6.39
CA MET A 91 2.15 -0.39 6.60
C MET A 91 2.17 0.05 8.05
N ASN A 92 3.35 0.45 8.52
CA ASN A 92 3.61 0.94 9.86
C ASN A 92 3.11 -0.05 10.93
N HIS A 93 3.49 -1.31 10.77
CA HIS A 93 3.23 -2.37 11.74
C HIS A 93 4.46 -2.66 12.60
N ASN A 94 4.23 -3.32 13.73
CA ASN A 94 5.26 -3.82 14.64
C ASN A 94 5.24 -5.35 14.76
N PHE A 95 4.92 -6.06 13.69
CA PHE A 95 4.67 -7.50 13.75
C PHE A 95 5.91 -8.29 14.16
N ALA A 96 7.09 -7.93 13.66
CA ALA A 96 8.32 -8.60 14.08
C ALA A 96 8.57 -8.46 15.59
N SER A 97 8.39 -7.26 16.17
CA SER A 97 8.58 -7.06 17.60
C SER A 97 7.41 -7.55 18.47
N ALA A 98 6.25 -7.80 17.87
CA ALA A 98 5.08 -8.37 18.51
C ALA A 98 5.05 -9.90 18.42
N ASP A 99 5.99 -10.52 17.69
CA ASP A 99 6.02 -11.95 17.40
C ASP A 99 4.76 -12.41 16.64
N ALA A 100 4.33 -11.59 15.68
CA ALA A 100 3.09 -11.77 14.95
C ALA A 100 3.34 -12.15 13.49
N VAL A 101 2.67 -13.19 13.05
CA VAL A 101 2.61 -13.63 11.66
C VAL A 101 1.21 -13.41 11.10
N PHE A 102 1.07 -13.42 9.78
CA PHE A 102 -0.24 -13.30 9.16
C PHE A 102 -0.42 -14.24 7.97
N VAL A 103 -1.67 -14.62 7.73
CA VAL A 103 -2.11 -15.45 6.60
C VAL A 103 -3.14 -14.68 5.81
N VAL A 104 -3.05 -14.74 4.48
CA VAL A 104 -4.00 -14.10 3.57
C VAL A 104 -4.81 -15.15 2.84
N GLN A 105 -6.13 -15.06 2.99
CA GLN A 105 -7.08 -16.01 2.43
C GLN A 105 -8.22 -15.30 1.70
N THR A 106 -8.76 -15.96 0.70
CA THR A 106 -9.97 -15.55 -0.01
C THR A 106 -10.97 -16.68 -0.04
N ASP A 107 -12.27 -16.38 0.00
CA ASP A 107 -13.35 -17.36 -0.05
C ASP A 107 -14.60 -16.73 -0.68
N ASP A 108 -15.48 -17.56 -1.20
CA ASP A 108 -16.84 -17.17 -1.63
C ASP A 108 -17.81 -17.03 -0.45
N SER A 109 -17.47 -17.62 0.70
CA SER A 109 -18.27 -17.64 1.93
C SER A 109 -17.65 -16.82 3.05
N SER A 110 -18.51 -16.11 3.79
CA SER A 110 -18.09 -15.38 5.00
C SER A 110 -17.56 -16.27 6.13
N THR A 111 -17.86 -17.57 6.07
CA THR A 111 -17.42 -18.55 7.08
C THR A 111 -16.04 -19.13 6.79
N PHE A 112 -15.48 -18.88 5.61
CA PHE A 112 -14.21 -19.42 5.17
C PHE A 112 -14.14 -20.94 5.31
N SER A 113 -15.15 -21.61 4.75
CA SER A 113 -15.27 -23.06 4.83
C SER A 113 -14.34 -23.82 3.87
N SER A 114 -13.91 -23.18 2.79
CA SER A 114 -13.00 -23.72 1.78
C SER A 114 -12.08 -22.63 1.23
N PRO A 115 -11.29 -21.97 2.09
CA PRO A 115 -10.52 -20.81 1.68
C PRO A 115 -9.40 -21.15 0.71
N THR A 116 -9.13 -20.22 -0.21
CA THR A 116 -7.91 -20.22 -0.99
C THR A 116 -6.87 -19.38 -0.25
N THR A 117 -5.77 -20.00 0.19
CA THR A 117 -4.68 -19.28 0.84
C THR A 117 -3.70 -18.74 -0.22
N VAL A 118 -3.70 -17.42 -0.42
CA VAL A 118 -2.88 -16.76 -1.44
C VAL A 118 -1.45 -16.50 -0.97
N SER A 119 -1.19 -16.61 0.31
CA SER A 119 0.13 -16.42 0.92
C SER A 119 1.00 -17.67 0.98
N THR A 120 0.50 -18.84 0.55
CA THR A 120 1.32 -20.06 0.49
C THR A 120 2.42 -19.97 -0.56
N THR A 121 3.53 -20.65 -0.32
CA THR A 121 4.61 -20.84 -1.32
C THR A 121 4.04 -21.45 -2.60
N GLY A 122 4.41 -20.83 -3.73
CA GLY A 122 3.86 -21.18 -5.04
C GLY A 122 2.55 -20.47 -5.40
N SER A 123 1.84 -19.90 -4.43
CA SER A 123 0.67 -19.05 -4.68
C SER A 123 1.05 -17.57 -4.73
N HIS A 124 2.00 -17.11 -3.90
CA HIS A 124 2.51 -15.74 -3.98
C HIS A 124 3.57 -15.58 -5.08
N THR A 125 3.68 -14.39 -5.63
CA THR A 125 4.68 -14.05 -6.66
C THR A 125 5.82 -13.22 -6.11
N LYS A 126 5.58 -12.45 -5.05
CA LYS A 126 6.59 -11.60 -4.40
C LYS A 126 6.23 -11.42 -2.92
N VAL A 127 7.26 -11.43 -2.09
CA VAL A 127 7.18 -11.01 -0.69
C VAL A 127 8.32 -10.02 -0.44
N VAL A 128 8.02 -8.91 0.23
CA VAL A 128 8.98 -7.85 0.57
C VAL A 128 8.90 -7.60 2.06
N ASN A 129 10.05 -7.51 2.71
CA ASN A 129 10.23 -7.33 4.16
C ASN A 129 9.65 -8.45 5.03
N ALA A 130 9.50 -9.62 4.48
CA ALA A 130 9.03 -10.78 5.24
C ALA A 130 9.56 -12.07 4.63
N THR A 131 9.43 -13.15 5.39
CA THR A 131 9.66 -14.51 4.94
C THR A 131 8.31 -15.22 4.81
N ALA A 132 8.10 -15.95 3.72
CA ALA A 132 6.92 -16.81 3.57
C ALA A 132 7.26 -18.20 4.10
N ASN A 133 6.45 -18.69 5.03
CA ASN A 133 6.56 -20.06 5.53
C ASN A 133 5.73 -21.01 4.66
N ASP A 134 6.38 -22.06 4.15
CA ASP A 134 5.86 -22.92 3.09
C ASP A 134 4.64 -23.75 3.48
N SER A 135 4.48 -24.09 4.75
CA SER A 135 3.53 -25.15 5.16
C SER A 135 2.12 -24.65 5.48
N ALA A 136 1.98 -23.42 5.95
CA ALA A 136 0.69 -22.85 6.39
C ALA A 136 0.28 -21.58 5.63
N GLY A 137 1.16 -21.06 4.78
CA GLY A 137 0.95 -19.78 4.12
C GLY A 137 1.16 -18.57 5.04
N GLU A 138 1.86 -18.79 6.13
CA GLU A 138 2.20 -17.73 7.08
C GLU A 138 3.26 -16.83 6.48
N ILE A 139 3.04 -15.55 6.63
CA ILE A 139 4.00 -14.50 6.33
C ILE A 139 4.55 -13.99 7.64
N ASP A 140 5.86 -14.14 7.80
CA ASP A 140 6.62 -13.70 8.96
C ASP A 140 7.39 -12.43 8.60
N PRO A 141 6.97 -11.25 9.11
CA PRO A 141 7.67 -9.99 8.89
C PRO A 141 9.04 -9.99 9.56
N ALA A 142 10.09 -9.79 8.77
CA ALA A 142 11.47 -9.81 9.26
C ALA A 142 11.80 -8.60 10.16
N GLU A 143 11.12 -7.48 9.96
CA GLU A 143 11.34 -6.22 10.68
C GLU A 143 10.00 -5.50 10.92
N ASP A 144 9.96 -4.66 11.93
CA ASP A 144 8.86 -3.71 12.11
C ASP A 144 8.87 -2.70 10.96
N GLY A 145 7.69 -2.32 10.49
CA GLY A 145 7.58 -1.29 9.47
C GLY A 145 6.51 -1.56 8.42
N TRP A 146 6.83 -2.27 7.37
CA TRP A 146 5.87 -2.57 6.33
C TRP A 146 6.17 -3.91 5.65
N THR A 147 5.13 -4.53 5.14
CA THR A 147 5.24 -5.80 4.41
C THR A 147 4.34 -5.74 3.19
N LEU A 148 4.85 -6.26 2.07
CA LEU A 148 4.11 -6.42 0.83
C LEU A 148 4.12 -7.88 0.41
N ILE A 149 2.95 -8.39 0.05
CA ILE A 149 2.80 -9.67 -0.62
C ILE A 149 2.02 -9.47 -1.92
N THR A 150 2.44 -10.15 -2.98
CA THR A 150 1.72 -10.19 -4.26
C THR A 150 1.48 -11.63 -4.69
N TRP A 151 0.38 -11.84 -5.40
CA TRP A 151 0.00 -13.14 -5.97
C TRP A 151 -0.53 -12.98 -7.40
N PRO A 152 -0.65 -14.07 -8.16
CA PRO A 152 -1.32 -14.01 -9.45
C PRO A 152 -2.78 -13.57 -9.29
N THR A 153 -3.28 -12.84 -10.26
CA THR A 153 -4.71 -12.49 -10.32
C THR A 153 -5.58 -13.72 -10.12
N GLN A 154 -6.58 -13.63 -9.24
CA GLN A 154 -7.46 -14.74 -8.92
C GLN A 154 -8.69 -14.70 -9.82
N GLU A 155 -8.84 -15.69 -10.68
CA GLU A 155 -10.04 -15.90 -11.50
C GLU A 155 -11.21 -16.54 -10.73
N SER A 156 -11.22 -16.45 -9.42
CA SER A 156 -12.23 -17.11 -8.60
C SER A 156 -13.37 -16.16 -8.22
N ASN A 157 -14.56 -16.69 -8.05
CA ASN A 157 -15.74 -15.95 -7.59
C ASN A 157 -15.67 -15.63 -6.09
N ASN A 158 -14.50 -15.37 -5.54
CA ASN A 158 -14.34 -15.08 -4.13
C ASN A 158 -14.83 -13.66 -3.80
N GLN A 159 -15.66 -13.57 -2.78
CA GLN A 159 -16.25 -12.32 -2.32
C GLN A 159 -15.55 -11.76 -1.09
N TYR A 160 -14.88 -12.62 -0.33
CA TYR A 160 -14.30 -12.26 0.97
C TYR A 160 -12.80 -12.38 0.93
N LEU A 161 -12.13 -11.36 1.49
CA LEU A 161 -10.73 -11.39 1.87
C LEU A 161 -10.63 -11.53 3.39
N ARG A 162 -9.76 -12.36 3.88
CA ARG A 162 -9.41 -12.46 5.31
C ARG A 162 -7.91 -12.38 5.50
N ILE A 163 -7.50 -11.55 6.42
CA ILE A 163 -6.13 -11.48 6.93
C ILE A 163 -6.19 -11.97 8.37
N THR A 164 -5.69 -13.15 8.62
CA THR A 164 -5.60 -13.70 9.98
C THR A 164 -4.24 -13.36 10.54
N ILE A 165 -4.19 -12.75 11.71
CA ILE A 165 -2.97 -12.35 12.42
C ILE A 165 -2.92 -13.15 13.70
N SER A 166 -1.84 -13.86 13.94
CA SER A 166 -1.63 -14.73 15.09
C SER A 166 -0.21 -14.59 15.63
N ASP A 167 0.00 -15.06 16.86
CA ASP A 167 1.35 -15.23 17.38
C ASP A 167 2.10 -16.31 16.58
N GLU A 168 3.41 -16.13 16.35
CA GLU A 168 4.25 -17.08 15.60
C GLU A 168 4.25 -18.48 16.24
N ASN A 169 4.11 -18.56 17.56
CA ASN A 169 4.08 -19.83 18.28
C ASN A 169 2.70 -20.54 18.24
N GLY A 170 1.76 -19.97 17.52
CA GLY A 170 0.46 -20.58 17.26
C GLY A 170 -0.73 -19.90 17.94
N THR A 171 -1.92 -20.36 17.55
CA THR A 171 -3.18 -19.84 18.07
C THR A 171 -3.32 -20.10 19.59
N GLY A 172 -3.86 -19.11 20.29
CA GLY A 172 -4.10 -19.20 21.75
C GLY A 172 -2.95 -18.68 22.61
N GLN A 173 -1.87 -18.19 22.01
CA GLN A 173 -0.82 -17.47 22.71
C GLN A 173 -1.08 -15.95 22.61
N ASN A 174 -0.66 -15.22 23.65
CA ASN A 174 -0.70 -13.77 23.59
C ASN A 174 0.49 -13.26 22.79
N PHE A 175 0.27 -12.26 21.95
CA PHE A 175 1.36 -11.55 21.29
C PHE A 175 2.40 -11.05 22.32
N LEU A 176 3.64 -11.00 21.92
CA LEU A 176 4.72 -10.50 22.77
C LEU A 176 4.49 -9.03 23.16
N LYS A 177 3.92 -8.25 22.25
CA LYS A 177 3.50 -6.86 22.43
C LYS A 177 2.15 -6.64 21.76
N ASP A 178 1.49 -5.53 22.09
CA ASP A 178 0.29 -5.11 21.38
C ASP A 178 0.58 -4.89 19.91
N PRO A 179 -0.06 -5.64 18.99
CA PRO A 179 0.09 -5.42 17.57
C PRO A 179 -0.34 -4.01 17.16
N ARG A 180 0.44 -3.40 16.28
CA ARG A 180 0.15 -2.09 15.68
C ARG A 180 0.01 -2.20 14.20
N ILE A 181 -0.94 -1.44 13.66
CA ILE A 181 -1.18 -1.35 12.23
C ILE A 181 -1.46 0.11 11.91
N GLY A 182 -0.68 0.71 11.01
CA GLY A 182 -0.93 2.07 10.54
C GLY A 182 -1.90 2.08 9.37
N SER A 183 -1.68 1.23 8.36
CA SER A 183 -2.61 1.13 7.24
C SER A 183 -2.52 -0.23 6.57
N ILE A 184 -3.65 -0.67 6.04
CA ILE A 184 -3.74 -1.85 5.17
C ILE A 184 -4.21 -1.40 3.80
N MET A 185 -3.47 -1.79 2.77
CA MET A 185 -3.81 -1.58 1.37
C MET A 185 -3.99 -2.93 0.68
N PHE A 186 -5.07 -3.06 -0.04
CA PHE A 186 -5.42 -4.28 -0.76
C PHE A 186 -6.06 -3.92 -2.09
N GLY A 187 -5.65 -4.56 -3.17
CA GLY A 187 -6.21 -4.29 -4.48
C GLY A 187 -5.39 -4.84 -5.62
N GLU A 188 -5.28 -4.05 -6.67
CA GLU A 188 -4.58 -4.42 -7.91
C GLU A 188 -3.31 -3.59 -8.10
N TYR A 189 -2.24 -4.24 -8.56
CA TYR A 189 -1.08 -3.50 -9.04
C TYR A 189 -1.20 -3.23 -10.54
N PHE A 190 -0.76 -2.05 -10.92
CA PHE A 190 -0.68 -1.62 -12.32
C PHE A 190 0.79 -1.49 -12.74
N ASP A 191 1.17 -2.22 -13.79
CA ASP A 191 2.48 -2.11 -14.41
C ASP A 191 2.47 -1.00 -15.45
N PHE A 192 3.21 0.07 -15.19
CA PHE A 192 3.35 1.15 -16.17
C PHE A 192 4.13 0.67 -17.41
N PRO A 193 3.94 1.32 -18.55
CA PRO A 193 4.86 1.17 -19.66
C PRO A 193 6.30 1.49 -19.24
N SER A 194 7.27 1.05 -20.04
CA SER A 194 8.66 1.46 -19.82
C SER A 194 8.79 2.98 -19.88
N MET A 195 9.42 3.55 -18.88
CA MET A 195 9.65 5.00 -18.81
C MET A 195 10.68 5.44 -19.83
N ASP A 196 10.56 6.70 -20.25
CA ASP A 196 11.64 7.37 -20.96
C ASP A 196 12.86 7.57 -20.06
N LEU A 197 14.04 7.70 -20.67
CA LEU A 197 15.28 7.96 -19.92
C LEU A 197 15.31 9.32 -19.20
N SER A 198 14.29 10.14 -19.38
CA SER A 198 14.15 11.48 -18.79
C SER A 198 13.51 11.50 -17.40
N LEU A 199 13.55 10.39 -16.66
CA LEU A 199 13.11 10.36 -15.25
C LEU A 199 13.85 11.43 -14.44
N SER A 200 13.10 12.29 -13.76
CA SER A 200 13.62 13.20 -12.74
C SER A 200 13.17 12.73 -11.35
N THR A 201 14.10 12.74 -10.41
CA THR A 201 13.82 12.51 -9.00
C THR A 201 14.37 13.70 -8.22
N ASP A 202 13.49 14.40 -7.54
CA ASP A 202 13.81 15.58 -6.74
C ASP A 202 13.48 15.31 -5.28
N ILE A 203 14.26 15.90 -4.38
CA ILE A 203 13.98 15.89 -2.94
C ILE A 203 13.68 17.31 -2.52
N GLU A 204 12.44 17.58 -2.12
CA GLU A 204 11.98 18.89 -1.72
C GLU A 204 12.07 19.05 -0.20
N TYR A 205 12.87 20.04 0.26
CA TYR A 205 12.99 20.38 1.67
C TYR A 205 12.06 21.58 1.97
N ASP A 206 10.76 21.30 2.03
CA ASP A 206 9.76 22.31 2.36
C ASP A 206 9.73 22.69 3.86
N GLY A 207 9.09 23.80 4.18
CA GLY A 207 8.93 24.26 5.57
C GLY A 207 10.18 24.86 6.22
N THR A 208 11.27 25.05 5.46
CA THR A 208 12.47 25.75 5.95
C THR A 208 12.44 27.21 5.54
N THR A 209 12.41 28.10 6.52
CA THR A 209 12.50 29.54 6.29
C THR A 209 13.91 30.03 6.61
N VAL A 210 14.57 30.63 5.61
CA VAL A 210 15.89 31.21 5.76
C VAL A 210 15.78 32.72 5.73
N GLN A 211 16.22 33.39 6.80
CA GLN A 211 16.27 34.83 6.90
C GLN A 211 17.70 35.32 7.04
N ARG A 212 18.01 36.46 6.43
CA ARG A 212 19.29 37.12 6.58
C ARG A 212 19.12 38.40 7.38
N SER A 213 19.95 38.59 8.40
CA SER A 213 20.03 39.88 9.11
C SER A 213 20.72 40.93 8.24
N LEU A 214 20.54 42.21 8.56
CA LEU A 214 21.24 43.31 7.92
C LEU A 214 22.78 43.19 8.07
N GLY A 215 23.25 42.50 9.10
CA GLY A 215 24.67 42.21 9.31
C GLY A 215 25.22 40.98 8.58
N GLY A 216 24.39 40.35 7.70
CA GLY A 216 24.81 39.22 6.89
C GLY A 216 24.69 37.85 7.55
N ASN A 217 24.27 37.79 8.81
CA ASN A 217 24.02 36.48 9.48
C ASN A 217 22.80 35.78 8.89
N MET A 218 22.92 34.48 8.71
CA MET A 218 21.84 33.64 8.20
C MET A 218 21.18 32.91 9.37
N TYR A 219 19.86 33.00 9.45
CA TYR A 219 19.02 32.28 10.39
C TYR A 219 18.11 31.34 9.59
N ALA A 220 18.21 30.06 9.87
CA ALA A 220 17.33 29.05 9.30
C ALA A 220 16.42 28.49 10.39
N ASN A 221 15.12 28.52 10.14
CA ASN A 221 14.12 27.92 11.01
C ASN A 221 13.27 26.94 10.19
N THR A 222 13.14 25.73 10.69
CA THR A 222 12.32 24.69 10.07
C THR A 222 11.04 24.54 10.88
N THR A 223 9.93 25.02 10.37
CA THR A 223 8.62 24.94 11.00
C THR A 223 7.99 23.57 10.82
N GLN A 224 8.28 22.92 9.71
CA GLN A 224 7.96 21.53 9.48
C GLN A 224 9.25 20.72 9.65
N LEU A 225 9.15 19.70 10.43
CA LEU A 225 10.28 18.87 10.70
C LEU A 225 10.52 17.82 9.60
N GLY A 226 9.86 17.98 8.45
CA GLY A 226 9.96 17.07 7.32
C GLY A 226 9.33 15.71 7.59
N ASN A 227 9.55 14.81 6.70
CA ASN A 227 9.15 13.42 6.83
C ASN A 227 9.58 12.88 8.19
N PRO A 228 8.70 12.30 9.01
CA PRO A 228 9.11 11.62 10.22
C PRO A 228 10.12 10.55 9.85
N VAL A 229 11.15 10.41 10.66
CA VAL A 229 12.17 9.42 10.44
C VAL A 229 11.59 8.06 10.65
N TRP A 230 11.69 7.39 9.61
CA TRP A 230 11.38 6.02 9.44
C TRP A 230 12.67 5.24 9.72
N ASP A 231 12.59 4.27 10.61
CA ASP A 231 13.76 3.51 10.93
C ASP A 231 14.20 2.69 9.73
N HIS A 232 15.43 2.84 9.43
CA HIS A 232 16.28 2.12 8.52
C HIS A 232 16.03 2.19 7.03
N THR A 233 14.82 2.26 6.52
CA THR A 233 14.69 2.09 5.07
C THR A 233 13.55 2.81 4.40
N LEU A 234 12.47 3.17 5.08
CA LEU A 234 11.28 3.68 4.40
C LEU A 234 10.46 4.68 5.20
N PRO A 235 9.70 5.50 4.47
CA PRO A 235 8.92 6.58 5.05
C PRO A 235 7.86 6.17 6.08
N TRP A 236 7.39 4.97 6.15
CA TRP A 236 6.35 4.51 7.07
C TRP A 236 6.82 3.58 8.19
N HIS A 237 8.12 3.35 8.26
CA HIS A 237 8.68 2.65 9.38
C HIS A 237 8.93 3.63 10.53
N ILE A 238 7.99 3.79 11.42
CA ILE A 238 8.20 4.56 12.64
C ILE A 238 8.88 3.64 13.64
N ALA A 239 10.17 3.87 13.85
CA ALA A 239 10.88 3.30 15.00
C ALA A 239 10.32 3.89 16.29
N ILE A 240 9.21 3.37 16.72
CA ILE A 240 8.79 3.51 18.09
C ILE A 240 9.46 2.34 18.79
N GLY A 241 10.46 2.62 19.61
CA GLY A 241 11.08 1.58 20.44
C GLY A 241 10.02 0.80 21.20
N PRO A 242 10.32 -0.42 21.59
CA PRO A 242 9.35 -1.32 22.22
C PRO A 242 8.59 -0.70 23.37
N ASP A 243 9.20 0.25 24.05
CA ASP A 243 8.65 0.90 25.22
C ASP A 243 8.35 2.39 25.00
N GLN A 244 8.37 2.86 23.73
CA GLN A 244 8.22 4.27 23.35
C GLN A 244 9.29 5.22 23.94
N ASP A 245 10.11 4.72 24.85
CA ASP A 245 11.12 5.50 25.56
C ASP A 245 12.45 5.60 24.81
N THR A 246 12.68 4.73 23.84
CA THR A 246 13.89 4.82 23.03
C THR A 246 13.70 5.92 21.98
N LYS A 247 14.17 7.11 22.31
CA LYS A 247 14.26 8.23 21.36
C LYS A 247 15.30 7.89 20.30
N VAL A 248 14.88 7.16 19.30
CA VAL A 248 15.71 6.95 18.12
C VAL A 248 15.95 8.30 17.46
N PHE A 249 17.18 8.57 17.12
CA PHE A 249 17.57 9.82 16.47
C PHE A 249 16.90 9.86 15.09
N LYS A 250 15.92 10.72 14.94
CA LYS A 250 15.10 10.80 13.74
C LYS A 250 15.84 11.64 12.70
N GLN A 251 16.43 11.01 11.71
CA GLN A 251 16.86 11.69 10.49
C GLN A 251 15.60 12.14 9.74
N ARG A 252 15.64 13.31 9.16
CA ARG A 252 14.54 13.83 8.37
C ARG A 252 15.04 14.07 6.97
N TYR A 253 14.31 13.53 6.03
CA TYR A 253 14.53 13.76 4.61
C TYR A 253 13.51 14.74 4.09
N GLY A 254 13.79 15.37 2.96
CA GLY A 254 12.78 16.08 2.22
C GLY A 254 11.78 15.11 1.58
N ARG A 255 10.72 15.65 1.06
CA ARG A 255 9.69 14.92 0.32
C ARG A 255 10.21 14.56 -1.06
N MET A 256 10.12 13.30 -1.42
CA MET A 256 10.53 12.82 -2.74
C MET A 256 9.47 13.14 -3.79
N ARG A 257 9.93 13.59 -4.94
CA ARG A 257 9.12 13.79 -6.14
C ARG A 257 9.70 13.04 -7.29
N HIS A 258 8.85 12.36 -8.07
CA HIS A 258 9.21 11.72 -9.31
C HIS A 258 8.47 12.36 -10.46
N SER A 259 9.17 12.70 -11.53
CA SER A 259 8.59 13.14 -12.79
C SER A 259 8.82 12.05 -13.83
N LEU A 260 7.75 11.36 -14.17
CA LEU A 260 7.76 10.23 -15.10
C LEU A 260 7.27 10.70 -16.47
N SER A 261 8.00 10.36 -17.53
CA SER A 261 7.57 10.60 -18.90
C SER A 261 7.44 9.27 -19.62
N PHE A 262 6.38 9.15 -20.37
CA PHE A 262 6.07 7.98 -21.17
C PHE A 262 5.81 8.44 -22.60
N SER A 263 6.67 8.07 -23.51
CA SER A 263 6.49 8.27 -24.94
C SER A 263 6.10 6.94 -25.58
N TYR A 264 5.45 7.03 -26.73
CA TYR A 264 5.10 5.85 -27.52
C TYR A 264 4.16 4.84 -26.85
N ILE A 265 3.21 5.33 -26.05
CA ILE A 265 2.15 4.48 -25.50
C ILE A 265 1.11 4.19 -26.57
N VAL A 266 0.73 2.93 -26.75
CA VAL A 266 -0.31 2.54 -27.69
C VAL A 266 -1.67 3.03 -27.19
N ASP A 267 -2.57 3.33 -28.10
CA ASP A 267 -3.91 3.88 -27.83
C ASP A 267 -4.70 3.06 -26.79
N THR A 268 -4.67 1.74 -26.93
CA THR A 268 -5.33 0.79 -26.01
C THR A 268 -4.73 0.77 -24.59
N ASP A 269 -3.47 1.13 -24.44
CA ASP A 269 -2.78 1.13 -23.14
C ASP A 269 -3.03 2.43 -22.35
N ILE A 270 -3.51 3.48 -23.02
CA ILE A 270 -3.77 4.78 -22.37
C ILE A 270 -5.26 5.02 -22.14
N TRP A 271 -6.10 4.65 -23.11
CA TRP A 271 -7.53 4.91 -23.07
C TRP A 271 -8.34 3.61 -23.16
N PRO A 272 -9.51 3.53 -22.49
CA PRO A 272 -10.44 2.44 -22.71
C PRO A 272 -11.02 2.51 -24.14
N GLU A 273 -11.30 1.36 -24.74
CA GLU A 273 -11.89 1.28 -26.07
C GLU A 273 -13.22 2.04 -26.19
N ASP A 274 -13.94 2.17 -25.08
CA ASP A 274 -15.29 2.73 -25.00
C ASP A 274 -15.35 3.85 -23.96
N MET A 275 -14.76 5.01 -24.25
CA MET A 275 -14.79 6.17 -23.36
C MET A 275 -16.22 6.67 -23.03
N GLY A 276 -17.21 6.34 -23.85
CA GLY A 276 -18.61 6.73 -23.66
C GLY A 276 -19.39 5.76 -22.77
N ASN A 277 -18.92 4.54 -22.61
CA ASN A 277 -19.50 3.47 -21.81
C ASN A 277 -18.54 2.98 -20.73
N ALA A 278 -17.68 3.86 -20.22
CA ALA A 278 -16.89 3.52 -19.07
C ALA A 278 -17.83 3.01 -17.98
N ASP A 279 -18.09 1.72 -18.02
CA ASP A 279 -18.83 1.03 -16.97
C ASP A 279 -17.94 1.09 -15.74
N ASN A 280 -18.13 2.17 -14.98
CA ASN A 280 -17.43 2.39 -13.72
C ASN A 280 -17.69 1.26 -12.71
N SER A 281 -18.65 0.37 -13.02
CA SER A 281 -18.86 -0.86 -12.27
C SER A 281 -17.77 -1.90 -12.51
N LYS A 282 -17.03 -1.78 -13.61
CA LYS A 282 -15.90 -2.64 -13.94
C LYS A 282 -14.58 -2.02 -13.55
N PHE A 283 -14.39 -1.83 -12.26
CA PHE A 283 -13.12 -1.39 -11.68
C PHE A 283 -11.93 -2.25 -12.13
N TYR A 284 -12.21 -3.48 -12.52
CA TYR A 284 -11.22 -4.53 -12.76
C TYR A 284 -10.98 -4.88 -14.23
N ASP A 285 -11.83 -4.41 -15.13
CA ASP A 285 -11.91 -4.96 -16.49
C ASP A 285 -11.06 -4.19 -17.52
N THR A 286 -10.05 -3.41 -17.09
CA THR A 286 -9.27 -2.61 -18.04
C THR A 286 -7.81 -2.55 -17.65
N THR A 287 -6.94 -2.80 -18.62
CA THR A 287 -5.49 -2.76 -18.46
C THR A 287 -4.86 -1.42 -18.86
N ASN A 288 -5.67 -0.38 -19.08
CA ASN A 288 -5.18 0.91 -19.55
C ASN A 288 -4.85 1.87 -18.39
N LEU A 289 -3.95 2.82 -18.66
CA LEU A 289 -3.45 3.78 -17.69
C LEU A 289 -4.56 4.63 -17.06
N HIS A 290 -5.55 5.05 -17.86
CA HIS A 290 -6.63 5.91 -17.38
C HIS A 290 -7.54 5.20 -16.38
N ASN A 291 -8.05 4.01 -16.72
CA ASN A 291 -9.00 3.30 -15.85
C ASN A 291 -8.31 2.50 -14.75
N SER A 292 -7.24 1.79 -15.06
CA SER A 292 -6.58 0.93 -14.07
C SER A 292 -5.75 1.70 -13.06
N PHE A 293 -5.41 2.95 -13.35
CA PHE A 293 -4.62 3.76 -12.44
C PHE A 293 -5.34 5.07 -12.05
N TYR A 294 -5.50 6.04 -12.98
CA TYR A 294 -5.96 7.38 -12.63
C TYR A 294 -7.37 7.41 -12.02
N ASN A 295 -8.30 6.62 -12.56
CA ASN A 295 -9.65 6.53 -12.00
C ASN A 295 -9.65 5.86 -10.63
N LYS A 296 -8.80 4.87 -10.40
CA LYS A 296 -8.73 4.14 -9.14
C LYS A 296 -8.09 4.95 -8.03
N VAL A 297 -7.07 5.72 -8.34
CA VAL A 297 -6.47 6.65 -7.35
C VAL A 297 -7.28 7.93 -7.18
N LEU A 298 -8.35 8.13 -7.98
CA LEU A 298 -9.19 9.34 -7.94
C LEU A 298 -8.36 10.63 -8.11
N GLY A 299 -7.45 10.61 -9.09
CA GLY A 299 -6.51 11.71 -9.31
C GLY A 299 -5.55 11.91 -8.13
N GLN A 300 -5.58 13.07 -7.50
CA GLN A 300 -4.74 13.39 -6.35
C GLN A 300 -5.23 12.83 -5.01
N ARG A 301 -6.42 12.21 -4.96
CA ARG A 301 -7.09 11.93 -3.69
C ARG A 301 -6.44 10.77 -2.93
N ASN A 302 -6.32 9.61 -3.57
CA ASN A 302 -5.88 8.40 -2.90
C ASN A 302 -4.38 8.20 -3.08
N PRO A 303 -3.64 7.95 -2.00
CA PRO A 303 -2.27 7.51 -2.10
C PRO A 303 -2.22 6.06 -2.59
N PHE A 304 -1.09 5.70 -3.16
CA PHE A 304 -0.79 4.35 -3.62
C PHE A 304 0.67 4.01 -3.31
N LEU A 305 0.93 2.73 -3.09
CA LEU A 305 2.30 2.27 -2.98
C LEU A 305 2.90 2.22 -4.39
N PHE A 306 4.10 2.74 -4.54
CA PHE A 306 4.78 2.82 -5.82
C PHE A 306 6.16 2.18 -5.74
N SER A 307 6.51 1.41 -6.75
CA SER A 307 7.85 0.89 -6.95
C SER A 307 8.40 1.39 -8.29
N ILE A 308 9.59 1.94 -8.27
CA ILE A 308 10.28 2.40 -9.47
C ILE A 308 10.78 1.23 -10.34
N ASN A 309 10.86 0.06 -9.73
CA ASN A 309 11.23 -1.18 -10.39
C ASN A 309 10.29 -2.30 -9.93
N LYS A 310 9.40 -2.75 -10.83
CA LYS A 310 8.40 -3.78 -10.53
C LYS A 310 8.97 -5.10 -10.02
N ASP A 311 10.21 -5.41 -10.40
CA ASP A 311 10.85 -6.70 -10.08
C ASP A 311 11.71 -6.61 -8.80
N SER A 312 11.85 -5.42 -8.22
CA SER A 312 12.64 -5.22 -7.01
C SER A 312 11.98 -5.83 -5.79
N THR A 313 12.81 -6.36 -4.90
CA THR A 313 12.48 -6.71 -3.52
C THR A 313 13.22 -5.81 -2.53
N ASP A 314 13.97 -4.82 -3.03
CA ASP A 314 14.71 -3.86 -2.21
C ASP A 314 13.74 -2.80 -1.68
N ASN A 315 13.74 -2.63 -0.37
CA ASN A 315 12.88 -1.67 0.33
C ASN A 315 13.05 -0.23 -0.18
N GLY A 316 14.25 0.14 -0.60
CA GLY A 316 14.57 1.48 -1.09
C GLY A 316 13.93 1.83 -2.43
N ASP A 317 13.37 0.86 -3.14
CA ASP A 317 12.72 1.06 -4.43
C ASP A 317 11.19 1.32 -4.29
N TYR A 318 10.67 1.33 -3.07
CA TYR A 318 9.26 1.55 -2.78
C TYR A 318 9.02 2.87 -2.06
N GLY A 319 7.84 3.43 -2.27
CA GLY A 319 7.38 4.63 -1.58
C GLY A 319 5.86 4.79 -1.65
N LEU A 320 5.28 5.49 -0.68
CA LEU A 320 3.88 5.87 -0.72
C LEU A 320 3.78 7.22 -1.42
N PHE A 321 3.05 7.27 -2.52
CA PHE A 321 2.96 8.44 -3.38
C PHE A 321 1.52 8.84 -3.66
N ARG A 322 1.36 10.08 -4.09
CA ARG A 322 0.15 10.60 -4.76
C ARG A 322 0.52 11.18 -6.12
N VAL A 323 -0.44 11.23 -7.01
CA VAL A 323 -0.32 12.03 -8.23
C VAL A 323 -0.32 13.51 -7.84
N ASP A 324 0.63 14.28 -8.34
CA ASP A 324 0.77 15.73 -8.04
C ASP A 324 0.09 16.61 -9.10
N SER A 325 -0.92 16.10 -9.77
CA SER A 325 -1.71 16.83 -10.77
C SER A 325 -3.18 16.46 -10.66
N ASP A 326 -4.02 17.46 -10.68
CA ASP A 326 -5.49 17.32 -10.75
C ASP A 326 -5.99 16.98 -12.17
N THR A 327 -5.08 16.97 -13.13
CA THR A 327 -5.42 16.78 -14.55
C THR A 327 -4.61 15.65 -15.14
N PHE A 328 -5.28 14.68 -15.73
CA PHE A 328 -4.66 13.70 -16.62
C PHE A 328 -4.49 14.31 -18.01
N SER A 329 -3.25 14.44 -18.45
CA SER A 329 -2.92 14.99 -19.77
C SER A 329 -2.20 13.96 -20.62
N SER A 330 -2.66 13.78 -21.83
CA SER A 330 -1.98 12.99 -22.85
C SER A 330 -1.99 13.72 -24.18
N SER A 331 -0.96 13.53 -24.98
CA SER A 331 -0.84 14.12 -26.30
C SER A 331 -0.64 13.05 -27.36
N HIS A 332 -1.40 13.15 -28.44
CA HIS A 332 -1.29 12.28 -29.61
C HIS A 332 -0.06 12.64 -30.42
N THR A 333 0.87 11.73 -30.53
CA THR A 333 2.17 11.98 -31.20
C THR A 333 2.15 11.52 -32.65
N ILE A 334 1.66 10.31 -32.90
CA ILE A 334 1.50 9.68 -34.22
C ILE A 334 0.23 8.83 -34.17
N HIS A 335 -0.30 8.41 -35.29
CA HIS A 335 -1.47 7.53 -35.35
C HIS A 335 -1.38 6.35 -34.35
N LYS A 336 -2.33 6.28 -33.44
CA LYS A 336 -2.42 5.32 -32.35
C LYS A 336 -1.26 5.34 -31.34
N VAL A 337 -0.49 6.41 -31.29
CA VAL A 337 0.63 6.56 -30.34
C VAL A 337 0.49 7.86 -29.57
N TRP A 338 0.55 7.74 -28.26
CA TRP A 338 0.39 8.82 -27.30
C TRP A 338 1.64 9.02 -26.45
N SER A 339 1.73 10.18 -25.88
CA SER A 339 2.70 10.49 -24.82
C SER A 339 1.96 11.10 -23.63
N THR A 340 2.43 10.80 -22.43
CA THR A 340 1.92 11.37 -21.20
C THR A 340 3.06 11.65 -20.23
N LYS A 341 2.82 12.59 -19.32
CA LYS A 341 3.72 12.89 -18.20
C LYS A 341 2.94 12.77 -16.92
N MET A 342 3.58 12.25 -15.89
CA MET A 342 3.02 12.10 -14.57
C MET A 342 4.03 12.54 -13.52
N ASP A 343 3.60 13.45 -12.67
CA ASP A 343 4.38 13.89 -11.52
C ASP A 343 3.80 13.25 -10.26
N LEU A 344 4.66 12.62 -9.48
CA LEU A 344 4.34 11.95 -8.23
C LEU A 344 5.00 12.68 -7.08
N VAL A 345 4.29 12.80 -5.97
CA VAL A 345 4.80 13.38 -4.74
C VAL A 345 4.62 12.37 -3.61
N GLU A 346 5.66 12.20 -2.81
CA GLU A 346 5.63 11.33 -1.64
C GLU A 346 4.56 11.79 -0.64
N HIS A 347 3.79 10.82 -0.15
CA HIS A 347 2.69 11.03 0.79
C HIS A 347 3.05 10.52 2.18
N TRP A 348 2.96 11.39 3.18
CA TRP A 348 3.14 11.09 4.60
C TRP A 348 2.50 12.16 5.48
#